data_a1f1598a4f593d865800f8ab951e72e7
#
_entry.id   a1f1598a4f593d865800f8ab951e72e7
#
_cell.length_a   1.000
_cell.length_b   1.000
_cell.length_c   1.000
_cell.angle_alpha   90.00
_cell.angle_beta   90.00
_cell.angle_gamma   90.00
#
_symmetry.space_group_name_H-M   'P 1'
#
loop_
_entity.id
_entity.type
_entity.pdbx_description
1 polymer ?
#
loop_
_entity_poly.entity_id
_entity_poly.type
_entity_poly.pdbx_seq_one_letter_code
_entity_poly.pdbx_strand_id
1 'polypeptide(L)'
;MPPIYYSFFVPALFVWLWSTGFIGAKYGLPYAEPFTLLLIRMLLTLVPLAVLAVAMKSRWPGWRGAGHLAITGLLVQGTYLGGVFYAIDQGMPSGLVSLIVGLQPLVTALAAVLILRESVAGRQWLGLVMGLAGVALVLAEKLGSGANGGSFSPVTILWAGLSLIGISLGTVYQKRFGTGVDLISGTMIQYTAAAAFFAIGAFTLETRHIEWTLQFRLALGWLVFGLSVSAILILMWLIRRGAASQVASLFYLVPPVTALEAFILFNERLGPLAIAGGVVAVAGVALVVTGGPRPLNR
;
A
#
# COMPACT_ATOMS: atom_id res chain seq x y z
N MET A 1 25.58 -11.40 -17.37
CA MET A 1 25.24 -10.66 -16.14
C MET A 1 24.55 -9.39 -16.58
N PRO A 2 23.36 -9.05 -16.07
CA PRO A 2 22.78 -7.75 -16.35
C PRO A 2 23.72 -6.67 -15.78
N PRO A 3 23.88 -5.52 -16.46
CA PRO A 3 24.73 -4.46 -15.94
C PRO A 3 24.23 -4.01 -14.56
N ILE A 4 25.17 -3.71 -13.66
CA ILE A 4 24.95 -3.34 -12.23
C ILE A 4 23.86 -2.26 -12.07
N TYR A 5 23.70 -1.38 -13.07
CA TYR A 5 22.65 -0.35 -13.11
C TYR A 5 21.22 -0.89 -13.03
N TYR A 6 20.90 -2.03 -13.66
CA TYR A 6 19.56 -2.63 -13.59
C TYR A 6 19.26 -3.24 -12.22
N SER A 7 20.29 -3.69 -11.52
CA SER A 7 20.13 -4.33 -10.20
C SER A 7 19.82 -3.34 -9.09
N PHE A 8 20.15 -2.06 -9.25
CA PHE A 8 19.90 -1.01 -8.25
C PHE A 8 18.81 -0.03 -8.70
N PHE A 9 18.86 0.42 -9.95
CA PHE A 9 17.97 1.48 -10.44
C PHE A 9 16.49 1.05 -10.47
N VAL A 10 16.18 -0.16 -10.93
CA VAL A 10 14.78 -0.62 -11.03
C VAL A 10 14.13 -0.83 -9.66
N PRO A 11 14.79 -1.46 -8.67
CA PRO A 11 14.28 -1.50 -7.29
C PRO A 11 14.10 -0.11 -6.67
N ALA A 12 15.05 0.80 -6.87
CA ALA A 12 14.94 2.17 -6.35
C ALA A 12 13.77 2.93 -7.00
N LEU A 13 13.59 2.80 -8.32
CA LEU A 13 12.47 3.37 -9.05
C LEU A 13 11.13 2.80 -8.56
N PHE A 14 11.08 1.50 -8.27
CA PHE A 14 9.88 0.86 -7.72
C PHE A 14 9.51 1.46 -6.36
N VAL A 15 10.47 1.56 -5.44
CA VAL A 15 10.26 2.15 -4.11
C VAL A 15 9.77 3.59 -4.23
N TRP A 16 10.42 4.38 -5.07
CA TRP A 16 10.04 5.76 -5.32
C TRP A 16 8.64 5.88 -5.91
N LEU A 17 8.31 5.12 -6.95
CA LEU A 17 6.95 5.12 -7.51
C LEU A 17 5.92 4.72 -6.47
N TRP A 18 6.21 3.70 -5.66
CA TRP A 18 5.26 3.22 -4.65
C TRP A 18 5.02 4.26 -3.55
N SER A 19 6.07 4.92 -3.07
CA SER A 19 5.98 5.98 -2.05
C SER A 19 5.15 7.17 -2.52
N THR A 20 5.26 7.55 -3.80
CA THR A 20 4.47 8.64 -4.38
C THR A 20 2.96 8.36 -4.39
N GLY A 21 2.50 7.15 -4.08
CA GLY A 21 1.09 6.84 -3.92
C GLY A 21 0.43 7.61 -2.78
N PHE A 22 1.13 7.77 -1.66
CA PHE A 22 0.68 8.57 -0.52
C PHE A 22 0.72 10.07 -0.83
N ILE A 23 1.73 10.48 -1.60
CA ILE A 23 1.89 11.86 -2.06
C ILE A 23 0.78 12.23 -3.06
N GLY A 24 0.52 11.36 -4.03
CA GLY A 24 -0.54 11.55 -5.02
C GLY A 24 -1.93 11.62 -4.39
N ALA A 25 -2.18 10.83 -3.32
CA ALA A 25 -3.38 10.94 -2.53
C ALA A 25 -3.52 12.35 -1.95
N LYS A 26 -2.49 12.86 -1.29
CA LYS A 26 -2.49 14.18 -0.67
C LYS A 26 -2.64 15.33 -1.68
N TYR A 27 -2.13 15.17 -2.89
CA TYR A 27 -2.34 16.15 -3.97
C TYR A 27 -3.73 16.10 -4.61
N GLY A 28 -4.39 14.94 -4.61
CA GLY A 28 -5.69 14.76 -5.24
C GLY A 28 -6.87 15.10 -4.31
N LEU A 29 -6.75 14.79 -3.02
CA LEU A 29 -7.81 14.93 -2.02
C LEU A 29 -8.37 16.34 -1.82
N PRO A 30 -7.59 17.44 -1.97
CA PRO A 30 -8.17 18.79 -1.91
C PRO A 30 -9.22 19.09 -2.99
N TYR A 31 -9.29 18.30 -4.06
CA TYR A 31 -10.12 18.53 -5.24
C TYR A 31 -11.23 17.49 -5.45
N ALA A 32 -11.20 16.38 -4.72
CA ALA A 32 -12.22 15.34 -4.81
C ALA A 32 -12.24 14.50 -3.53
N GLU A 33 -13.41 14.12 -3.11
CA GLU A 33 -13.63 13.28 -1.94
C GLU A 33 -12.99 11.89 -2.15
N PRO A 34 -12.56 11.19 -1.07
CA PRO A 34 -11.74 9.97 -1.14
C PRO A 34 -12.31 8.85 -2.02
N PHE A 35 -13.58 8.47 -1.83
CA PHE A 35 -14.18 7.37 -2.60
C PHE A 35 -14.43 7.77 -4.05
N THR A 36 -14.81 9.02 -4.29
CA THR A 36 -14.98 9.56 -5.65
C THR A 36 -13.65 9.55 -6.42
N LEU A 37 -12.57 10.02 -5.79
CA LEU A 37 -11.23 10.00 -6.41
C LEU A 37 -10.78 8.56 -6.70
N LEU A 38 -10.95 7.64 -5.73
CA LEU A 38 -10.57 6.25 -5.89
C LEU A 38 -11.42 5.53 -6.93
N LEU A 39 -12.73 5.82 -7.00
CA LEU A 39 -13.60 5.29 -8.05
C LEU A 39 -13.08 5.66 -9.43
N ILE A 40 -12.83 6.95 -9.68
CA ILE A 40 -12.33 7.43 -10.97
C ILE A 40 -10.96 6.81 -11.28
N ARG A 41 -10.06 6.76 -10.29
CA ARG A 41 -8.77 6.11 -10.44
C ARG A 41 -8.91 4.65 -10.86
N MET A 42 -9.80 3.86 -10.22
CA MET A 42 -10.01 2.46 -10.58
C MET A 42 -10.55 2.33 -12.01
N LEU A 43 -11.58 3.10 -12.36
CA LEU A 43 -12.18 3.07 -13.70
C LEU A 43 -11.18 3.47 -14.79
N LEU A 44 -10.42 4.55 -14.59
CA LEU A 44 -9.39 4.96 -15.54
C LEU A 44 -8.26 3.96 -15.66
N THR A 45 -7.89 3.26 -14.58
CA THR A 45 -6.84 2.23 -14.63
C THR A 45 -7.29 0.98 -15.39
N LEU A 46 -8.58 0.65 -15.36
CA LEU A 46 -9.11 -0.50 -16.12
C LEU A 46 -8.89 -0.35 -17.64
N VAL A 47 -8.86 0.87 -18.17
CA VAL A 47 -8.66 1.11 -19.62
C VAL A 47 -7.28 0.60 -20.09
N PRO A 48 -6.13 1.09 -19.57
CA PRO A 48 -4.82 0.58 -19.98
C PRO A 48 -4.62 -0.90 -19.61
N LEU A 49 -5.20 -1.37 -18.51
CA LEU A 49 -5.14 -2.79 -18.16
C LEU A 49 -5.91 -3.66 -19.17
N ALA A 50 -7.05 -3.20 -19.68
CA ALA A 50 -7.79 -3.89 -20.74
C ALA A 50 -6.98 -3.98 -22.03
N VAL A 51 -6.33 -2.89 -22.43
CA VAL A 51 -5.43 -2.89 -23.60
C VAL A 51 -4.28 -3.89 -23.40
N LEU A 52 -3.66 -3.91 -22.22
CA LEU A 52 -2.60 -4.86 -21.88
C LEU A 52 -3.12 -6.31 -21.86
N ALA A 53 -4.32 -6.56 -21.33
CA ALA A 53 -4.92 -7.89 -21.30
C ALA A 53 -5.15 -8.45 -22.70
N VAL A 54 -5.63 -7.62 -23.62
CA VAL A 54 -5.81 -8.00 -25.03
C VAL A 54 -4.45 -8.23 -25.70
N ALA A 55 -3.51 -7.30 -25.56
CA ALA A 55 -2.18 -7.37 -26.18
C ALA A 55 -1.38 -8.59 -25.71
N MET A 56 -1.47 -8.95 -24.43
CA MET A 56 -0.76 -10.08 -23.84
C MET A 56 -1.56 -11.39 -23.87
N LYS A 57 -2.77 -11.38 -24.45
CA LYS A 57 -3.66 -12.54 -24.50
C LYS A 57 -3.86 -13.16 -23.12
N SER A 58 -4.15 -12.33 -22.12
CA SER A 58 -4.30 -12.72 -20.73
C SER A 58 -5.37 -13.79 -20.55
N ARG A 59 -5.06 -14.80 -19.72
CA ARG A 59 -6.01 -15.88 -19.42
C ARG A 59 -6.91 -15.49 -18.27
N TRP A 60 -8.21 -15.63 -18.46
CA TRP A 60 -9.20 -15.33 -17.44
C TRP A 60 -9.45 -16.53 -16.52
N PRO A 61 -9.50 -16.33 -15.20
CA PRO A 61 -9.84 -17.40 -14.27
C PRO A 61 -11.32 -17.79 -14.39
N GLY A 62 -11.65 -19.00 -13.98
CA GLY A 62 -13.04 -19.40 -13.82
C GLY A 62 -13.76 -18.59 -12.72
N TRP A 63 -15.10 -18.71 -12.66
CA TRP A 63 -15.93 -17.88 -11.77
C TRP A 63 -15.55 -17.96 -10.27
N ARG A 64 -15.12 -19.13 -9.78
CA ARG A 64 -14.63 -19.30 -8.40
C ARG A 64 -13.34 -18.51 -8.16
N GLY A 65 -12.39 -18.62 -9.09
CA GLY A 65 -11.14 -17.84 -9.04
C GLY A 65 -11.40 -16.33 -9.10
N ALA A 66 -12.33 -15.90 -9.96
CA ALA A 66 -12.75 -14.51 -10.06
C ALA A 66 -13.37 -14.02 -8.73
N GLY A 67 -14.18 -14.84 -8.04
CA GLY A 67 -14.72 -14.53 -6.72
C GLY A 67 -13.62 -14.32 -5.67
N HIS A 68 -12.62 -15.21 -5.63
CA HIS A 68 -11.47 -15.02 -4.72
C HIS A 68 -10.66 -13.76 -5.02
N LEU A 69 -10.46 -13.43 -6.30
CA LEU A 69 -9.77 -12.21 -6.70
C LEU A 69 -10.59 -10.97 -6.38
N ALA A 70 -11.91 -11.01 -6.49
CA ALA A 70 -12.78 -9.92 -6.08
C ALA A 70 -12.66 -9.64 -4.57
N ILE A 71 -12.65 -10.68 -3.73
CA ILE A 71 -12.41 -10.54 -2.28
C ILE A 71 -11.02 -9.94 -2.02
N THR A 72 -9.99 -10.41 -2.73
CA THR A 72 -8.65 -9.81 -2.65
C THR A 72 -8.69 -8.33 -3.03
N GLY A 73 -9.40 -7.98 -4.10
CA GLY A 73 -9.58 -6.59 -4.54
C GLY A 73 -10.27 -5.71 -3.49
N LEU A 74 -11.32 -6.22 -2.85
CA LEU A 74 -12.00 -5.52 -1.75
C LEU A 74 -11.07 -5.27 -0.56
N LEU A 75 -10.19 -6.21 -0.23
CA LEU A 75 -9.24 -6.07 0.88
C LEU A 75 -8.06 -5.16 0.49
N VAL A 76 -7.37 -5.46 -0.64
CA VAL A 76 -6.12 -4.80 -1.03
C VAL A 76 -6.35 -3.46 -1.72
N GLN A 77 -7.39 -3.31 -2.52
CA GLN A 77 -7.70 -2.06 -3.19
C GLN A 77 -8.80 -1.28 -2.45
N GLY A 78 -9.88 -1.94 -2.03
CA GLY A 78 -11.00 -1.31 -1.35
C GLY A 78 -10.62 -0.83 0.06
N THR A 79 -10.45 -1.75 0.99
CA THR A 79 -10.20 -1.42 2.41
C THR A 79 -8.86 -0.71 2.62
N TYR A 80 -7.79 -1.19 1.98
CA TYR A 80 -6.47 -0.57 2.14
C TYR A 80 -6.43 0.85 1.56
N LEU A 81 -6.72 1.03 0.27
CA LEU A 81 -6.65 2.37 -0.32
C LEU A 81 -7.72 3.30 0.25
N GLY A 82 -8.94 2.80 0.48
CA GLY A 82 -9.99 3.57 1.12
C GLY A 82 -9.56 4.10 2.48
N GLY A 83 -8.97 3.24 3.32
CA GLY A 83 -8.45 3.65 4.63
C GLY A 83 -7.30 4.64 4.55
N VAL A 84 -6.34 4.45 3.62
CA VAL A 84 -5.22 5.39 3.39
C VAL A 84 -5.75 6.76 2.97
N PHE A 85 -6.59 6.80 1.94
CA PHE A 85 -7.07 8.07 1.38
C PHE A 85 -7.94 8.82 2.39
N TYR A 86 -8.81 8.11 3.10
CA TYR A 86 -9.65 8.71 4.12
C TYR A 86 -8.84 9.23 5.31
N ALA A 87 -7.82 8.50 5.77
CA ALA A 87 -6.95 8.97 6.84
C ALA A 87 -6.18 10.25 6.46
N ILE A 88 -5.69 10.35 5.21
CA ILE A 88 -5.00 11.54 4.70
C ILE A 88 -5.99 12.70 4.55
N ASP A 89 -7.20 12.46 4.03
CA ASP A 89 -8.26 13.45 3.89
C ASP A 89 -8.63 14.08 5.24
N GLN A 90 -8.71 13.26 6.27
CA GLN A 90 -9.01 13.70 7.63
C GLN A 90 -7.79 14.29 8.37
N GLY A 91 -6.74 14.67 7.65
CA GLY A 91 -5.60 15.44 8.13
C GLY A 91 -4.42 14.61 8.67
N MET A 92 -4.43 13.27 8.59
CA MET A 92 -3.26 12.50 8.98
C MET A 92 -2.11 12.72 7.98
N PRO A 93 -0.89 13.07 8.47
CA PRO A 93 0.28 13.23 7.60
C PRO A 93 0.55 11.97 6.75
N SER A 94 0.83 12.16 5.46
CA SER A 94 1.06 11.06 4.51
C SER A 94 2.23 10.16 4.91
N GLY A 95 3.29 10.75 5.47
CA GLY A 95 4.41 10.02 6.05
C GLY A 95 4.01 9.12 7.22
N LEU A 96 3.08 9.57 8.08
CA LEU A 96 2.58 8.77 9.20
C LEU A 96 1.69 7.61 8.73
N VAL A 97 0.80 7.86 7.77
CA VAL A 97 -0.02 6.80 7.18
C VAL A 97 0.86 5.73 6.54
N SER A 98 1.89 6.14 5.78
CA SER A 98 2.84 5.20 5.17
C SER A 98 3.61 4.37 6.19
N LEU A 99 3.95 4.96 7.35
CA LEU A 99 4.62 4.24 8.44
C LEU A 99 3.72 3.18 9.08
N ILE A 100 2.44 3.54 9.34
CA ILE A 100 1.45 2.57 9.88
C ILE A 100 1.26 1.41 8.89
N VAL A 101 1.06 1.72 7.62
CA VAL A 101 0.94 0.70 6.57
C VAL A 101 2.24 -0.10 6.39
N GLY A 102 3.39 0.52 6.63
CA GLY A 102 4.71 -0.13 6.63
C GLY A 102 4.84 -1.27 7.64
N LEU A 103 3.94 -1.38 8.64
CA LEU A 103 3.82 -2.54 9.52
C LEU A 103 3.17 -3.76 8.84
N GLN A 104 2.74 -3.65 7.58
CA GLN A 104 2.09 -4.74 6.84
C GLN A 104 2.81 -6.10 7.00
N PRO A 105 4.13 -6.22 6.87
CA PRO A 105 4.79 -7.52 6.99
C PRO A 105 4.65 -8.15 8.38
N LEU A 106 4.57 -7.32 9.44
CA LEU A 106 4.35 -7.79 10.81
C LEU A 106 2.96 -8.40 10.96
N VAL A 107 1.95 -7.64 10.55
CA VAL A 107 0.54 -8.09 10.63
C VAL A 107 0.31 -9.27 9.68
N THR A 108 0.94 -9.27 8.50
CA THR A 108 0.88 -10.38 7.55
C THR A 108 1.51 -11.66 8.14
N ALA A 109 2.66 -11.56 8.83
CA ALA A 109 3.28 -12.70 9.50
C ALA A 109 2.36 -13.26 10.60
N LEU A 110 1.76 -12.40 11.43
CA LEU A 110 0.81 -12.81 12.46
C LEU A 110 -0.43 -13.48 11.86
N ALA A 111 -1.00 -12.89 10.79
CA ALA A 111 -2.14 -13.46 10.08
C ALA A 111 -1.79 -14.81 9.42
N ALA A 112 -0.56 -14.97 8.90
CA ALA A 112 -0.10 -16.25 8.35
C ALA A 112 -0.01 -17.35 9.41
N VAL A 113 0.43 -17.02 10.65
CA VAL A 113 0.40 -17.97 11.77
C VAL A 113 -1.03 -18.42 12.07
N LEU A 114 -1.95 -17.48 12.21
CA LEU A 114 -3.33 -17.76 12.61
C LEU A 114 -4.12 -18.47 11.51
N ILE A 115 -3.93 -18.08 10.25
CA ILE A 115 -4.75 -18.56 9.11
C ILE A 115 -4.09 -19.76 8.41
N LEU A 116 -2.77 -19.71 8.22
CA LEU A 116 -2.01 -20.72 7.49
C LEU A 116 -1.31 -21.71 8.42
N ARG A 117 -1.36 -21.47 9.76
CA ARG A 117 -0.66 -22.27 10.80
C ARG A 117 0.85 -22.36 10.57
N GLU A 118 1.44 -21.30 10.02
CA GLU A 118 2.88 -21.17 9.85
C GLU A 118 3.53 -20.89 11.24
N SER A 119 4.73 -21.42 11.48
CA SER A 119 5.48 -21.12 12.70
C SER A 119 6.21 -19.79 12.58
N VAL A 120 6.19 -18.98 13.63
CA VAL A 120 6.93 -17.72 13.73
C VAL A 120 8.16 -17.91 14.61
N ALA A 121 9.33 -17.57 14.09
CA ALA A 121 10.57 -17.61 14.84
C ALA A 121 10.60 -16.52 15.93
N GLY A 122 11.33 -16.75 17.02
CA GLY A 122 11.47 -15.77 18.11
C GLY A 122 11.98 -14.41 17.64
N ARG A 123 12.85 -14.38 16.61
CA ARG A 123 13.32 -13.16 15.97
C ARG A 123 12.20 -12.34 15.31
N GLN A 124 11.21 -13.01 14.75
CA GLN A 124 10.04 -12.36 14.17
C GLN A 124 9.14 -11.74 15.25
N TRP A 125 8.99 -12.42 16.40
CA TRP A 125 8.29 -11.85 17.56
C TRP A 125 8.97 -10.59 18.09
N LEU A 126 10.31 -10.59 18.18
CA LEU A 126 11.05 -9.40 18.56
C LEU A 126 10.80 -8.26 17.56
N GLY A 127 10.84 -8.55 16.26
CA GLY A 127 10.54 -7.57 15.20
C GLY A 127 9.12 -7.01 15.31
N LEU A 128 8.12 -7.86 15.65
CA LEU A 128 6.74 -7.43 15.87
C LEU A 128 6.66 -6.41 17.01
N VAL A 129 7.24 -6.72 18.17
CA VAL A 129 7.25 -5.83 19.33
C VAL A 129 7.96 -4.51 19.00
N MET A 130 9.10 -4.55 18.36
CA MET A 130 9.84 -3.35 17.91
C MET A 130 9.01 -2.50 16.93
N GLY A 131 8.36 -3.13 15.96
CA GLY A 131 7.51 -2.42 14.99
C GLY A 131 6.36 -1.69 15.66
N LEU A 132 5.63 -2.36 16.54
CA LEU A 132 4.54 -1.77 17.31
C LEU A 132 5.02 -0.65 18.24
N ALA A 133 6.11 -0.87 18.97
CA ALA A 133 6.71 0.14 19.85
C ALA A 133 7.15 1.38 19.05
N GLY A 134 7.77 1.18 17.88
CA GLY A 134 8.17 2.27 17.00
C GLY A 134 7.00 3.13 16.54
N VAL A 135 5.90 2.51 16.09
CA VAL A 135 4.70 3.28 15.70
C VAL A 135 4.04 3.95 16.90
N ALA A 136 4.00 3.28 18.07
CA ALA A 136 3.46 3.88 19.28
C ALA A 136 4.24 5.16 19.68
N LEU A 137 5.57 5.18 19.56
CA LEU A 137 6.39 6.37 19.78
C LEU A 137 6.03 7.51 18.81
N VAL A 138 5.88 7.20 17.52
CA VAL A 138 5.49 8.21 16.51
C VAL A 138 4.11 8.79 16.81
N LEU A 139 3.14 7.94 17.14
CA LEU A 139 1.80 8.36 17.51
C LEU A 139 1.79 9.19 18.79
N ALA A 140 2.55 8.78 19.82
CA ALA A 140 2.64 9.49 21.10
C ALA A 140 3.17 10.93 20.90
N GLU A 141 4.20 11.13 20.07
CA GLU A 141 4.68 12.48 19.77
C GLU A 141 3.63 13.32 19.07
N LYS A 142 2.97 12.77 18.07
CA LYS A 142 1.95 13.50 17.29
C LYS A 142 0.70 13.82 18.09
N LEU A 143 0.27 12.92 18.98
CA LEU A 143 -0.88 13.16 19.86
C LEU A 143 -0.51 14.08 21.04
N GLY A 144 0.74 14.02 21.52
CA GLY A 144 1.24 14.85 22.62
C GLY A 144 1.62 16.29 22.23
N SER A 145 1.85 16.55 20.95
CA SER A 145 2.25 17.87 20.42
C SER A 145 1.10 18.86 20.35
N GLY A 146 0.02 18.66 21.07
CA GLY A 146 -1.20 19.47 21.07
C GLY A 146 -0.94 20.97 20.93
N ALA A 147 -1.58 21.62 20.00
CA ALA A 147 -1.64 23.05 19.66
C ALA A 147 -0.80 23.56 18.47
N ASN A 148 0.31 22.94 18.07
CA ASN A 148 1.11 23.43 16.93
C ASN A 148 1.40 22.41 15.81
N GLY A 149 0.98 21.19 15.94
CA GLY A 149 1.07 20.17 14.88
C GLY A 149 -0.31 19.56 14.70
N GLY A 150 -0.96 19.84 13.57
CA GLY A 150 -2.35 19.48 13.28
C GLY A 150 -2.84 18.22 14.00
N SER A 151 -3.75 18.41 14.96
CA SER A 151 -4.35 17.31 15.71
C SER A 151 -5.29 16.56 14.78
N PHE A 152 -4.90 15.37 14.34
CA PHE A 152 -5.83 14.47 13.65
C PHE A 152 -6.66 13.69 14.67
N SER A 153 -7.92 13.44 14.32
CA SER A 153 -8.86 12.72 15.17
C SER A 153 -8.41 11.27 15.42
N PRO A 154 -8.72 10.67 16.58
CA PRO A 154 -8.55 9.22 16.79
C PRO A 154 -9.21 8.35 15.72
N VAL A 155 -10.26 8.85 15.06
CA VAL A 155 -10.92 8.17 13.93
C VAL A 155 -9.98 7.97 12.75
N THR A 156 -9.03 8.87 12.52
CA THR A 156 -8.02 8.70 11.44
C THR A 156 -7.08 7.54 11.71
N ILE A 157 -6.76 7.29 12.98
CA ILE A 157 -5.96 6.11 13.39
C ILE A 157 -6.71 4.82 13.08
N LEU A 158 -8.03 4.81 13.30
CA LEU A 158 -8.88 3.67 12.95
C LEU A 158 -8.83 3.40 11.43
N TRP A 159 -8.94 4.43 10.59
CA TRP A 159 -8.85 4.28 9.13
C TRP A 159 -7.48 3.78 8.67
N ALA A 160 -6.39 4.33 9.22
CA ALA A 160 -5.04 3.86 8.95
C ALA A 160 -4.85 2.41 9.44
N GLY A 161 -5.41 2.04 10.59
CA GLY A 161 -5.41 0.67 11.11
C GLY A 161 -6.21 -0.29 10.22
N LEU A 162 -7.39 0.11 9.75
CA LEU A 162 -8.20 -0.66 8.80
C LEU A 162 -7.45 -0.87 7.48
N SER A 163 -6.72 0.14 7.00
CA SER A 163 -5.91 0.00 5.80
C SER A 163 -4.81 -1.05 5.98
N LEU A 164 -4.12 -1.04 7.11
CA LEU A 164 -3.10 -2.03 7.47
C LEU A 164 -3.68 -3.46 7.54
N ILE A 165 -4.84 -3.62 8.18
CA ILE A 165 -5.54 -4.90 8.24
C ILE A 165 -5.95 -5.36 6.84
N GLY A 166 -6.53 -4.47 6.04
CA GLY A 166 -6.99 -4.75 4.68
C GLY A 166 -5.87 -5.29 3.80
N ILE A 167 -4.75 -4.58 3.72
CA ILE A 167 -3.61 -5.01 2.89
C ILE A 167 -2.97 -6.29 3.43
N SER A 168 -2.88 -6.46 4.75
CA SER A 168 -2.27 -7.64 5.37
C SER A 168 -3.11 -8.90 5.15
N LEU A 169 -4.39 -8.86 5.47
CA LEU A 169 -5.32 -9.98 5.25
C LEU A 169 -5.49 -10.27 3.76
N GLY A 170 -5.59 -9.22 2.94
CA GLY A 170 -5.68 -9.35 1.49
C GLY A 170 -4.47 -10.06 0.90
N THR A 171 -3.27 -9.75 1.37
CA THR A 171 -2.02 -10.41 0.95
C THR A 171 -2.01 -11.90 1.32
N VAL A 172 -2.41 -12.25 2.54
CA VAL A 172 -2.51 -13.66 2.98
C VAL A 172 -3.58 -14.40 2.19
N TYR A 173 -4.72 -13.75 1.96
CA TYR A 173 -5.82 -14.30 1.18
C TYR A 173 -5.41 -14.55 -0.28
N GLN A 174 -4.73 -13.58 -0.89
CA GLN A 174 -4.19 -13.71 -2.25
C GLN A 174 -3.14 -14.83 -2.34
N LYS A 175 -2.28 -14.98 -1.34
CA LYS A 175 -1.31 -16.09 -1.27
C LYS A 175 -2.00 -17.44 -1.26
N ARG A 176 -3.14 -17.56 -0.57
CA ARG A 176 -3.87 -18.82 -0.43
C ARG A 176 -4.72 -19.18 -1.66
N PHE A 177 -5.37 -18.17 -2.26
CA PHE A 177 -6.41 -18.39 -3.27
C PHE A 177 -6.11 -17.79 -4.65
N GLY A 178 -5.08 -16.94 -4.76
CA GLY A 178 -4.72 -16.22 -6.00
C GLY A 178 -3.56 -16.84 -6.78
N THR A 179 -3.08 -18.03 -6.42
CA THR A 179 -1.97 -18.70 -7.11
C THR A 179 -2.38 -19.23 -8.48
N GLY A 180 -1.48 -19.13 -9.46
CA GLY A 180 -1.70 -19.66 -10.81
C GLY A 180 -2.60 -18.79 -11.72
N VAL A 181 -3.03 -17.63 -11.27
CA VAL A 181 -3.81 -16.69 -12.06
C VAL A 181 -2.91 -15.75 -12.86
N ASP A 182 -3.32 -15.43 -14.08
CA ASP A 182 -2.69 -14.38 -14.88
C ASP A 182 -2.80 -13.04 -14.13
N LEU A 183 -1.67 -12.32 -14.05
CA LEU A 183 -1.57 -11.15 -13.19
C LEU A 183 -2.43 -9.98 -13.70
N ILE A 184 -2.53 -9.79 -15.02
CA ILE A 184 -3.28 -8.66 -15.58
C ILE A 184 -4.78 -8.90 -15.40
N SER A 185 -5.28 -10.07 -15.80
CA SER A 185 -6.70 -10.40 -15.61
C SER A 185 -7.08 -10.44 -14.14
N GLY A 186 -6.19 -10.96 -13.27
CA GLY A 186 -6.38 -10.93 -11.82
C GLY A 186 -6.46 -9.50 -11.27
N THR A 187 -5.57 -8.61 -11.69
CA THR A 187 -5.60 -7.19 -11.31
C THR A 187 -6.87 -6.50 -11.81
N MET A 188 -7.32 -6.76 -13.03
CA MET A 188 -8.56 -6.20 -13.54
C MET A 188 -9.77 -6.59 -12.70
N ILE A 189 -9.88 -7.86 -12.29
CA ILE A 189 -10.97 -8.31 -11.41
C ILE A 189 -10.91 -7.60 -10.06
N GLN A 190 -9.72 -7.49 -9.47
CA GLN A 190 -9.51 -6.76 -8.20
C GLN A 190 -9.93 -5.29 -8.31
N TYR A 191 -9.52 -4.60 -9.38
CA TYR A 191 -9.87 -3.19 -9.62
C TYR A 191 -11.37 -3.00 -9.90
N THR A 192 -11.99 -3.93 -10.61
CA THR A 192 -13.45 -3.91 -10.85
C THR A 192 -14.23 -4.06 -9.55
N ALA A 193 -13.84 -5.01 -8.69
CA ALA A 193 -14.46 -5.18 -7.37
C ALA A 193 -14.27 -3.95 -6.47
N ALA A 194 -13.08 -3.36 -6.48
CA ALA A 194 -12.80 -2.12 -5.75
C ALA A 194 -13.56 -0.94 -6.31
N ALA A 195 -13.70 -0.82 -7.64
CA ALA A 195 -14.52 0.23 -8.27
C ALA A 195 -15.99 0.12 -7.82
N ALA A 196 -16.55 -1.08 -7.76
CA ALA A 196 -17.91 -1.28 -7.25
C ALA A 196 -18.02 -0.87 -5.76
N PHE A 197 -17.05 -1.23 -4.94
CA PHE A 197 -16.99 -0.82 -3.54
C PHE A 197 -16.92 0.71 -3.39
N PHE A 198 -16.04 1.36 -4.13
CA PHE A 198 -15.91 2.82 -4.10
C PHE A 198 -17.12 3.52 -4.72
N ALA A 199 -17.77 2.94 -5.72
CA ALA A 199 -19.03 3.46 -6.24
C ALA A 199 -20.10 3.50 -5.16
N ILE A 200 -20.26 2.42 -4.39
CA ILE A 200 -21.21 2.41 -3.26
C ILE A 200 -20.86 3.55 -2.30
N GLY A 201 -19.61 3.69 -1.85
CA GLY A 201 -19.20 4.77 -0.95
C GLY A 201 -19.41 6.17 -1.55
N ALA A 202 -18.99 6.39 -2.79
CA ALA A 202 -19.13 7.69 -3.46
C ALA A 202 -20.60 8.10 -3.65
N PHE A 203 -21.48 7.15 -3.97
CA PHE A 203 -22.91 7.47 -4.19
C PHE A 203 -23.73 7.55 -2.90
N THR A 204 -23.26 6.95 -1.79
CA THR A 204 -24.02 6.94 -0.53
C THR A 204 -23.48 7.92 0.51
N LEU A 205 -22.17 8.22 0.52
CA LEU A 205 -21.51 8.97 1.58
C LEU A 205 -20.92 10.31 1.12
N GLU A 206 -20.75 10.51 -0.19
CA GLU A 206 -20.07 11.68 -0.74
C GLU A 206 -20.95 12.49 -1.68
N THR A 207 -20.59 13.75 -1.86
CA THR A 207 -21.28 14.67 -2.79
C THR A 207 -20.87 14.46 -4.22
N ARG A 208 -19.76 13.78 -4.45
CA ARG A 208 -19.11 13.54 -5.75
C ARG A 208 -18.68 14.82 -6.44
N HIS A 209 -18.46 15.87 -5.65
CA HIS A 209 -17.92 17.11 -6.18
C HIS A 209 -16.46 16.92 -6.59
N ILE A 210 -16.10 17.39 -7.78
CA ILE A 210 -14.75 17.28 -8.34
C ILE A 210 -14.36 18.62 -8.93
N GLU A 211 -13.27 19.17 -8.46
CA GLU A 211 -12.64 20.32 -9.06
C GLU A 211 -11.59 19.88 -10.08
N TRP A 212 -11.94 19.92 -11.37
CA TRP A 212 -11.06 19.48 -12.47
C TRP A 212 -9.92 20.47 -12.73
N THR A 213 -9.19 20.86 -11.71
CA THR A 213 -7.98 21.67 -11.81
C THR A 213 -6.86 20.94 -12.56
N LEU A 214 -5.88 21.67 -13.06
CA LEU A 214 -4.69 21.06 -13.67
C LEU A 214 -3.98 20.17 -12.64
N GLN A 215 -3.90 20.61 -11.40
CA GLN A 215 -3.27 19.89 -10.28
C GLN A 215 -3.94 18.55 -10.00
N PHE A 216 -5.28 18.52 -9.97
CA PHE A 216 -6.05 17.29 -9.82
C PHE A 216 -5.83 16.32 -10.98
N ARG A 217 -5.88 16.82 -12.22
CA ARG A 217 -5.67 15.99 -13.43
C ARG A 217 -4.27 15.38 -13.45
N LEU A 218 -3.24 16.13 -13.04
CA LEU A 218 -1.88 15.63 -12.95
C LEU A 218 -1.73 14.60 -11.83
N ALA A 219 -2.31 14.85 -10.64
CA ALA A 219 -2.29 13.90 -9.53
C ALA A 219 -3.01 12.59 -9.91
N LEU A 220 -4.21 12.67 -10.50
CA LEU A 220 -4.98 11.52 -10.94
C LEU A 220 -4.24 10.75 -12.05
N GLY A 221 -3.70 11.45 -13.05
CA GLY A 221 -2.89 10.85 -14.11
C GLY A 221 -1.67 10.12 -13.55
N TRP A 222 -0.98 10.71 -12.57
CA TRP A 222 0.13 10.06 -11.87
C TRP A 222 -0.31 8.80 -11.12
N LEU A 223 -1.40 8.87 -10.37
CA LEU A 223 -1.96 7.72 -9.64
C LEU A 223 -2.37 6.57 -10.59
N VAL A 224 -2.88 6.89 -11.78
CA VAL A 224 -3.28 5.90 -12.79
C VAL A 224 -2.04 5.33 -13.49
N PHE A 225 -1.27 6.16 -14.19
CA PHE A 225 -0.20 5.71 -15.07
C PHE A 225 1.11 5.44 -14.32
N GLY A 226 1.49 6.32 -13.41
CA GLY A 226 2.71 6.17 -12.60
C GLY A 226 2.60 5.01 -11.63
N LEU A 227 1.54 4.99 -10.83
CA LEU A 227 1.41 4.02 -9.75
C LEU A 227 0.67 2.75 -10.20
N SER A 228 -0.57 2.87 -10.68
CA SER A 228 -1.41 1.69 -10.95
C SER A 228 -0.96 0.88 -12.16
N VAL A 229 -0.32 1.48 -13.16
CA VAL A 229 0.18 0.76 -14.34
C VAL A 229 1.68 0.51 -14.21
N SER A 230 2.50 1.56 -14.09
CA SER A 230 3.96 1.42 -14.14
C SER A 230 4.53 0.68 -12.95
N ALA A 231 4.07 0.99 -11.72
CA ALA A 231 4.55 0.28 -10.53
C ALA A 231 4.17 -1.21 -10.55
N ILE A 232 2.97 -1.55 -11.06
CA ILE A 232 2.57 -2.95 -11.24
C ILE A 232 3.47 -3.65 -12.27
N LEU A 233 3.74 -3.03 -13.42
CA LEU A 233 4.60 -3.62 -14.43
C LEU A 233 6.03 -3.83 -13.92
N ILE A 234 6.57 -2.87 -13.16
CA ILE A 234 7.89 -3.00 -12.52
C ILE A 234 7.86 -4.10 -11.46
N LEU A 235 6.82 -4.17 -10.63
CA LEU A 235 6.64 -5.25 -9.65
C LEU A 235 6.63 -6.62 -10.32
N MET A 236 5.89 -6.77 -11.42
CA MET A 236 5.88 -8.01 -12.22
C MET A 236 7.26 -8.37 -12.75
N TRP A 237 7.98 -7.38 -13.26
CA TRP A 237 9.34 -7.58 -13.76
C TRP A 237 10.31 -8.00 -12.65
N LEU A 238 10.22 -7.35 -11.46
CA LEU A 238 11.01 -7.69 -10.28
C LEU A 238 10.73 -9.12 -9.80
N ILE A 239 9.46 -9.52 -9.70
CA ILE A 239 9.06 -10.88 -9.27
C ILE A 239 9.57 -11.95 -10.25
N ARG A 240 9.57 -11.66 -11.56
CA ARG A 240 10.04 -12.61 -12.57
C ARG A 240 11.57 -12.79 -12.56
N ARG A 241 12.34 -11.80 -12.09
CA ARG A 241 13.80 -11.80 -12.11
C ARG A 241 14.46 -12.03 -10.75
N GLY A 242 13.76 -11.80 -9.65
CA GLY A 242 14.28 -11.90 -8.30
C GLY A 242 13.49 -12.86 -7.42
N ALA A 243 14.04 -13.19 -6.26
CA ALA A 243 13.29 -13.90 -5.24
C ALA A 243 12.19 -12.99 -4.67
N ALA A 244 10.98 -13.52 -4.48
CA ALA A 244 9.85 -12.78 -3.92
C ALA A 244 10.18 -12.10 -2.58
N SER A 245 11.08 -12.71 -1.78
CA SER A 245 11.59 -12.16 -0.52
C SER A 245 12.40 -10.87 -0.72
N GLN A 246 13.16 -10.77 -1.82
CA GLN A 246 13.93 -9.56 -2.14
C GLN A 246 12.99 -8.39 -2.52
N VAL A 247 11.93 -8.68 -3.27
CA VAL A 247 10.92 -7.67 -3.62
C VAL A 247 10.17 -7.21 -2.38
N ALA A 248 9.80 -8.13 -1.48
CA ALA A 248 9.15 -7.79 -0.23
C ALA A 248 10.01 -6.87 0.66
N SER A 249 11.34 -7.04 0.64
CA SER A 249 12.24 -6.17 1.41
C SER A 249 12.29 -4.72 0.93
N LEU A 250 11.93 -4.44 -0.34
CA LEU A 250 11.89 -3.09 -0.88
C LEU A 250 10.79 -2.23 -0.22
N PHE A 251 9.69 -2.86 0.20
CA PHE A 251 8.60 -2.15 0.87
C PHE A 251 9.00 -1.50 2.20
N TYR A 252 10.12 -1.93 2.83
CA TYR A 252 10.65 -1.26 4.03
C TYR A 252 11.22 0.12 3.77
N LEU A 253 11.63 0.37 2.54
CA LEU A 253 12.13 1.67 2.14
C LEU A 253 11.00 2.65 1.82
N VAL A 254 9.77 2.17 1.65
CA VAL A 254 8.62 3.02 1.32
C VAL A 254 8.34 4.07 2.42
N PRO A 255 8.20 3.73 3.71
CA PRO A 255 7.90 4.72 4.74
C PRO A 255 8.96 5.82 4.85
N PRO A 256 10.28 5.54 4.92
CA PRO A 256 11.27 6.61 4.97
C PRO A 256 11.32 7.46 3.69
N VAL A 257 11.10 6.87 2.52
CA VAL A 257 11.04 7.62 1.26
C VAL A 257 9.79 8.51 1.22
N THR A 258 8.61 7.98 1.60
CA THR A 258 7.39 8.78 1.71
C THR A 258 7.55 9.93 2.72
N ALA A 259 8.19 9.68 3.86
CA ALA A 259 8.44 10.72 4.86
C ALA A 259 9.35 11.83 4.32
N LEU A 260 10.38 11.48 3.56
CA LEU A 260 11.27 12.43 2.88
C LEU A 260 10.51 13.24 1.82
N GLU A 261 9.73 12.58 0.98
CA GLU A 261 8.88 13.23 -0.03
C GLU A 261 7.87 14.19 0.62
N ALA A 262 7.20 13.75 1.69
CA ALA A 262 6.24 14.55 2.43
C ALA A 262 6.89 15.78 3.11
N PHE A 263 8.11 15.62 3.60
CA PHE A 263 8.89 16.76 4.12
C PHE A 263 9.23 17.77 3.02
N ILE A 264 9.72 17.29 1.87
CA ILE A 264 10.15 18.18 0.77
C ILE A 264 8.95 18.89 0.12
N LEU A 265 7.84 18.16 -0.11
CA LEU A 265 6.71 18.66 -0.91
C LEU A 265 5.66 19.39 -0.06
N PHE A 266 5.47 18.99 1.19
CA PHE A 266 4.40 19.51 2.05
C PHE A 266 4.92 20.13 3.34
N ASN A 267 6.25 20.18 3.56
CA ASN A 267 6.88 20.62 4.82
C ASN A 267 6.35 19.83 6.04
N GLU A 268 5.97 18.56 5.83
CA GLU A 268 5.58 17.66 6.93
C GLU A 268 6.80 17.33 7.78
N ARG A 269 6.89 17.89 8.98
CA ARG A 269 8.03 17.65 9.88
C ARG A 269 7.69 16.51 10.84
N LEU A 270 8.63 15.57 10.93
CA LEU A 270 8.66 14.59 11.98
C LEU A 270 9.56 15.10 13.10
N GLY A 271 9.08 15.06 14.33
CA GLY A 271 9.89 15.39 15.47
C GLY A 271 10.90 14.27 15.80
N PRO A 272 11.83 14.52 16.74
CA PRO A 272 12.90 13.56 17.06
C PRO A 272 12.40 12.20 17.51
N LEU A 273 11.33 12.16 18.31
CA LEU A 273 10.74 10.92 18.82
C LEU A 273 10.07 10.13 17.67
N ALA A 274 9.42 10.85 16.73
CA ALA A 274 8.83 10.24 15.54
C ALA A 274 9.91 9.64 14.62
N ILE A 275 11.04 10.34 14.45
CA ILE A 275 12.18 9.82 13.67
C ILE A 275 12.75 8.56 14.35
N ALA A 276 13.00 8.60 15.66
CA ALA A 276 13.49 7.44 16.42
C ALA A 276 12.50 6.27 16.35
N GLY A 277 11.20 6.53 16.54
CA GLY A 277 10.14 5.54 16.43
C GLY A 277 10.07 4.92 15.02
N GLY A 278 10.21 5.74 13.97
CA GLY A 278 10.26 5.28 12.58
C GLY A 278 11.44 4.34 12.32
N VAL A 279 12.64 4.69 12.81
CA VAL A 279 13.84 3.82 12.71
C VAL A 279 13.60 2.49 13.42
N VAL A 280 13.05 2.52 14.64
CA VAL A 280 12.74 1.29 15.42
C VAL A 280 11.70 0.45 14.68
N ALA A 281 10.65 1.07 14.10
CA ALA A 281 9.63 0.36 13.33
C ALA A 281 10.24 -0.33 12.10
N VAL A 282 11.03 0.40 11.30
CA VAL A 282 11.70 -0.15 10.11
C VAL A 282 12.66 -1.29 10.46
N ALA A 283 13.43 -1.14 11.55
CA ALA A 283 14.32 -2.20 12.05
C ALA A 283 13.52 -3.45 12.49
N GLY A 284 12.40 -3.26 13.19
CA GLY A 284 11.49 -4.34 13.58
C GLY A 284 10.95 -5.11 12.38
N VAL A 285 10.50 -4.37 11.36
CA VAL A 285 10.01 -4.95 10.10
C VAL A 285 11.13 -5.72 9.38
N ALA A 286 12.34 -5.17 9.31
CA ALA A 286 13.50 -5.86 8.72
C ALA A 286 13.83 -7.19 9.43
N LEU A 287 13.71 -7.22 10.76
CA LEU A 287 13.90 -8.45 11.56
C LEU A 287 12.88 -9.54 11.20
N VAL A 288 11.61 -9.17 10.99
CA VAL A 288 10.55 -10.14 10.64
C VAL A 288 10.84 -10.81 9.31
N VAL A 289 11.23 -10.05 8.30
CA VAL A 289 11.41 -10.59 6.95
C VAL A 289 12.71 -11.36 6.80
N THR A 290 13.80 -10.89 7.40
CA THR A 290 15.06 -11.62 7.36
C THR A 290 15.07 -12.87 8.25
N GLY A 291 14.10 -13.00 9.15
CA GLY A 291 13.93 -14.13 10.08
C GLY A 291 13.04 -15.26 9.59
N GLY A 292 12.44 -15.16 8.38
CA GLY A 292 11.58 -16.21 7.83
C GLY A 292 12.30 -17.56 7.66
N PRO A 293 11.57 -18.69 7.68
CA PRO A 293 12.17 -20.00 7.47
C PRO A 293 12.87 -20.02 6.12
N ARG A 294 14.15 -20.38 6.10
CA ARG A 294 14.85 -20.70 4.86
C ARG A 294 14.11 -21.88 4.23
N PRO A 295 13.76 -21.84 2.93
CA PRO A 295 13.24 -23.02 2.26
C PRO A 295 14.24 -24.15 2.48
N LEU A 296 13.76 -25.23 3.12
CA LEU A 296 14.52 -26.47 3.20
C LEU A 296 14.77 -26.89 1.75
N ASN A 297 16.03 -26.86 1.31
CA ASN A 297 16.44 -27.47 0.05
C ASN A 297 15.98 -28.93 0.09
N ARG A 298 14.94 -29.24 -0.64
CA ARG A 298 14.59 -30.58 -1.06
C ARG A 298 14.99 -30.77 -2.50
#